data_89a1c22b42bac934ace6819c15d06112
#
_entry.id   89a1c22b42bac934ace6819c15d06112
#
_cell.length_a   1.000
_cell.length_b   1.000
_cell.length_c   1.000
_cell.angle_alpha   90.00
_cell.angle_beta   90.00
_cell.angle_gamma   90.00
#
_symmetry.space_group_name_H-M   'P 1'
#
loop_
_entity.id
_entity.type
_entity.pdbx_description
1 polymer ?
#
loop_
_entity_poly.entity_id
_entity_poly.type
_entity_poly.pdbx_seq_one_letter_code
_entity_poly.pdbx_strand_id
1 'polypeptide(L)'
;ADSQLFLHYGKEPTLSDFASIGPYCVDREADCTALISLENLQPATTYYYRAAVNGKQPGHIARFITAPKPDDRAKVSFCFGGDTRESYKPFTVMSAIRAQRPDFFLHLGDTIYADRGGTAHHLPEFWAKYRANRDDLATQFCFDEIGTYVTWDDHEVTDDYLPENPLAPIGRKAFLDYWPIRRSLEEPERIYRSFRWGKALELFILDARQYRDRQQGTMLGKAQKEWLFEGISRSDAIFKFIATSVPMAGGGKDRWDGYPRERTEVLGYIKQKKITGVIFLRADLHCAAITRIPKSSGLRDITAGPLAAPLNRITNGTASRYEFFLAENFNFAKITVDPKMEPVHALIEFIDQDNRLFYSTEMKPS
;
A
#
# COMPACT_ATOMS: atom_id res chain seq x y z
N ALA A 1 -9.06 32.59 14.41
CA ALA A 1 -10.28 31.83 14.14
C ALA A 1 -9.85 30.48 13.54
N ASP A 2 -10.38 29.40 14.11
CA ASP A 2 -10.12 28.06 13.61
C ASP A 2 -10.70 27.94 12.21
N SER A 3 -9.93 27.34 11.28
CA SER A 3 -10.37 27.16 9.91
C SER A 3 -11.49 26.12 9.86
N GLN A 4 -12.63 26.49 9.24
CA GLN A 4 -13.73 25.55 9.01
C GLN A 4 -13.50 24.81 7.70
N LEU A 5 -13.39 23.48 7.79
CA LEU A 5 -13.24 22.58 6.65
C LEU A 5 -14.55 21.86 6.38
N PHE A 6 -15.03 21.92 5.16
CA PHE A 6 -16.11 21.10 4.63
C PHE A 6 -15.60 20.24 3.50
N LEU A 7 -16.20 19.06 3.32
CA LEU A 7 -16.00 18.24 2.14
C LEU A 7 -17.31 18.18 1.33
N HIS A 8 -17.23 18.64 0.09
CA HIS A 8 -18.30 18.48 -0.90
C HIS A 8 -18.03 17.22 -1.71
N TYR A 9 -19.04 16.35 -1.86
CA TYR A 9 -18.89 15.11 -2.63
C TYR A 9 -20.17 14.72 -3.35
N GLY A 10 -20.04 14.08 -4.50
CA GLY A 10 -21.17 13.69 -5.32
C GLY A 10 -20.75 12.74 -6.45
N LYS A 11 -21.68 12.42 -7.33
CA LYS A 11 -21.45 11.53 -8.49
C LYS A 11 -21.21 12.31 -9.78
N GLU A 12 -21.55 13.60 -9.79
CA GLU A 12 -21.36 14.44 -10.95
C GLU A 12 -19.90 14.96 -11.00
N PRO A 13 -19.20 14.82 -12.15
CA PRO A 13 -17.80 15.23 -12.29
C PRO A 13 -17.55 16.72 -11.99
N THR A 14 -18.57 17.57 -12.21
CA THR A 14 -18.51 19.02 -11.97
C THR A 14 -18.92 19.41 -10.57
N LEU A 15 -19.37 18.45 -9.73
CA LEU A 15 -20.01 18.72 -8.44
C LEU A 15 -21.14 19.76 -8.54
N SER A 16 -21.93 19.72 -9.62
CA SER A 16 -23.14 20.53 -9.77
C SER A 16 -24.25 20.10 -8.82
N ASP A 17 -24.24 18.82 -8.42
CA ASP A 17 -25.06 18.23 -7.37
C ASP A 17 -24.14 17.51 -6.38
N PHE A 18 -24.13 17.92 -5.12
CA PHE A 18 -23.23 17.41 -4.09
C PHE A 18 -23.86 17.44 -2.69
N ALA A 19 -23.45 16.46 -1.89
CA ALA A 19 -23.62 16.51 -0.45
C ALA A 19 -22.42 17.24 0.20
N SER A 20 -22.68 17.91 1.32
CA SER A 20 -21.65 18.59 2.09
C SER A 20 -21.61 18.05 3.51
N ILE A 21 -20.42 17.69 3.98
CA ILE A 21 -20.19 17.30 5.38
C ILE A 21 -19.16 18.20 6.04
N GLY A 22 -19.36 18.48 7.31
CA GLY A 22 -18.57 19.42 8.13
C GLY A 22 -19.48 20.32 8.97
N PRO A 23 -18.95 21.36 9.64
CA PRO A 23 -17.54 21.73 9.61
C PRO A 23 -16.65 20.81 10.44
N TYR A 24 -15.43 20.59 9.95
CA TYR A 24 -14.36 19.95 10.70
C TYR A 24 -13.33 21.00 11.13
N CYS A 25 -12.84 20.88 12.35
CA CYS A 25 -11.69 21.67 12.79
C CYS A 25 -10.41 21.00 12.29
N VAL A 26 -9.51 21.80 11.77
CA VAL A 26 -8.19 21.33 11.33
C VAL A 26 -7.26 21.34 12.53
N ASP A 27 -6.69 20.18 12.84
CA ASP A 27 -5.86 20.00 14.02
C ASP A 27 -4.40 20.44 13.76
N ARG A 28 -3.92 21.42 14.52
CA ARG A 28 -2.52 21.86 14.47
C ARG A 28 -1.57 20.82 15.04
N GLU A 29 -2.04 19.97 15.95
CA GLU A 29 -1.25 18.86 16.51
C GLU A 29 -1.11 17.68 15.55
N ALA A 30 -1.82 17.73 14.40
CA ALA A 30 -1.71 16.81 13.28
C ALA A 30 -1.26 17.53 12.00
N ASP A 31 -0.41 18.56 12.09
CA ASP A 31 0.09 19.37 10.97
C ASP A 31 -1.02 19.93 10.06
N CYS A 32 -2.14 20.32 10.65
CA CYS A 32 -3.31 20.82 9.93
C CYS A 32 -3.92 19.83 8.93
N THR A 33 -3.76 18.54 9.13
CA THR A 33 -4.48 17.51 8.38
C THR A 33 -5.86 17.24 8.98
N ALA A 34 -6.75 16.62 8.21
CA ALA A 34 -8.04 16.18 8.68
C ALA A 34 -8.42 14.84 8.05
N LEU A 35 -8.88 13.90 8.87
CA LEU A 35 -9.43 12.62 8.41
C LEU A 35 -10.96 12.73 8.36
N ILE A 36 -11.53 12.62 7.16
CA ILE A 36 -12.96 12.70 6.91
C ILE A 36 -13.47 11.37 6.41
N SER A 37 -14.39 10.76 7.15
CA SER A 37 -15.03 9.51 6.75
C SER A 37 -16.31 9.76 5.97
N LEU A 38 -16.44 9.17 4.80
CA LEU A 38 -17.67 9.12 4.03
C LEU A 38 -18.35 7.76 4.27
N GLU A 39 -19.61 7.78 4.63
CA GLU A 39 -20.39 6.59 4.93
C GLU A 39 -21.58 6.43 3.96
N ASN A 40 -22.14 5.21 3.89
CA ASN A 40 -23.31 4.89 3.07
C ASN A 40 -23.13 5.15 1.57
N LEU A 41 -21.91 5.04 1.08
CA LEU A 41 -21.62 5.17 -0.34
C LEU A 41 -22.13 3.95 -1.11
N GLN A 42 -22.55 4.16 -2.35
CA GLN A 42 -22.96 3.06 -3.23
C GLN A 42 -21.71 2.28 -3.69
N PRO A 43 -21.77 0.95 -3.76
CA PRO A 43 -20.68 0.13 -4.27
C PRO A 43 -20.46 0.33 -5.77
N ALA A 44 -19.23 0.02 -6.24
CA ALA A 44 -18.83 0.13 -7.65
C ALA A 44 -19.17 1.49 -8.29
N THR A 45 -19.02 2.58 -7.51
CA THR A 45 -19.46 3.92 -7.92
C THR A 45 -18.30 4.90 -7.83
N THR A 46 -18.12 5.69 -8.89
CA THR A 46 -17.17 6.81 -8.87
C THR A 46 -17.81 7.99 -8.14
N TYR A 47 -17.09 8.54 -7.18
CA TYR A 47 -17.42 9.77 -6.48
C TYR A 47 -16.36 10.83 -6.78
N TYR A 48 -16.84 12.06 -6.91
CA TYR A 48 -16.04 13.26 -7.02
C TYR A 48 -16.10 14.05 -5.73
N TYR A 49 -15.03 14.72 -5.35
CA TYR A 49 -15.00 15.47 -4.10
C TYR A 49 -14.08 16.68 -4.19
N ARG A 50 -14.34 17.66 -3.33
CA ARG A 50 -13.49 18.85 -3.16
C ARG A 50 -13.60 19.39 -1.74
N ALA A 51 -12.47 19.79 -1.17
CA ALA A 51 -12.43 20.49 0.09
C ALA A 51 -12.90 21.95 -0.07
N ALA A 52 -13.61 22.47 0.93
CA ALA A 52 -13.95 23.87 1.05
C ALA A 52 -13.46 24.39 2.41
N VAL A 53 -12.58 25.37 2.41
CA VAL A 53 -11.95 25.94 3.61
C VAL A 53 -12.38 27.41 3.74
N ASN A 54 -13.06 27.76 4.84
CA ASN A 54 -13.56 29.11 5.10
C ASN A 54 -14.36 29.69 3.91
N GLY A 55 -15.19 28.86 3.28
CA GLY A 55 -16.00 29.21 2.12
C GLY A 55 -15.25 29.30 0.78
N LYS A 56 -13.92 29.11 0.77
CA LYS A 56 -13.13 29.01 -0.46
C LYS A 56 -12.98 27.54 -0.84
N GLN A 57 -12.92 27.26 -2.13
CA GLN A 57 -12.75 25.91 -2.69
C GLN A 57 -11.36 25.80 -3.35
N PRO A 58 -10.28 25.62 -2.55
CA PRO A 58 -8.95 25.48 -3.10
C PRO A 58 -8.81 24.13 -3.85
N GLY A 59 -7.95 24.13 -4.84
CA GLY A 59 -7.64 22.92 -5.61
C GLY A 59 -8.67 22.58 -6.69
N HIS A 60 -8.49 21.41 -7.26
CA HIS A 60 -9.35 20.84 -8.30
C HIS A 60 -10.32 19.81 -7.71
N ILE A 61 -11.24 19.32 -8.53
CA ILE A 61 -12.15 18.24 -8.14
C ILE A 61 -11.38 16.92 -8.24
N ALA A 62 -11.28 16.25 -7.13
CA ALA A 62 -10.68 14.92 -7.00
C ALA A 62 -11.75 13.81 -7.13
N ARG A 63 -11.32 12.54 -7.28
CA ARG A 63 -12.24 11.41 -7.40
C ARG A 63 -11.70 10.13 -6.77
N PHE A 64 -12.58 9.23 -6.46
CA PHE A 64 -12.27 7.85 -6.10
C PHE A 64 -13.40 6.91 -6.56
N ILE A 65 -13.13 5.61 -6.59
CA ILE A 65 -14.15 4.59 -6.84
C ILE A 65 -14.34 3.73 -5.58
N THR A 66 -15.58 3.39 -5.28
CA THR A 66 -15.90 2.45 -4.20
C THR A 66 -15.80 1.00 -4.68
N ALA A 67 -15.38 0.09 -3.79
CA ALA A 67 -15.31 -1.33 -4.11
C ALA A 67 -16.66 -1.91 -4.51
N PRO A 68 -16.71 -2.92 -5.41
CA PRO A 68 -17.91 -3.71 -5.68
C PRO A 68 -18.38 -4.47 -4.44
N LYS A 69 -19.65 -4.91 -4.42
CA LYS A 69 -20.13 -5.80 -3.36
C LYS A 69 -19.34 -7.11 -3.34
N PRO A 70 -19.22 -7.79 -2.19
CA PRO A 70 -18.40 -9.00 -2.05
C PRO A 70 -18.68 -10.09 -3.08
N ASP A 71 -19.92 -10.27 -3.51
CA ASP A 71 -20.32 -11.30 -4.46
C ASP A 71 -20.31 -10.86 -5.92
N ASP A 72 -20.07 -9.58 -6.19
CA ASP A 72 -20.04 -9.07 -7.55
C ASP A 72 -18.82 -9.61 -8.31
N ARG A 73 -19.05 -10.15 -9.51
CA ARG A 73 -18.01 -10.64 -10.42
C ARG A 73 -17.51 -9.50 -11.33
N ALA A 74 -17.17 -8.38 -10.71
CA ALA A 74 -16.58 -7.24 -11.42
C ALA A 74 -15.11 -7.50 -11.71
N LYS A 75 -14.64 -7.07 -12.89
CA LYS A 75 -13.20 -6.97 -13.18
C LYS A 75 -12.59 -5.90 -12.28
N VAL A 76 -11.46 -6.21 -11.67
CA VAL A 76 -10.72 -5.29 -10.78
C VAL A 76 -9.29 -5.19 -11.26
N SER A 77 -8.76 -3.96 -11.32
CA SER A 77 -7.36 -3.69 -11.61
C SER A 77 -6.77 -2.76 -10.56
N PHE A 78 -5.55 -3.02 -10.12
CA PHE A 78 -4.85 -2.15 -9.20
C PHE A 78 -3.36 -2.07 -9.55
N CYS A 79 -2.75 -0.94 -9.17
CA CYS A 79 -1.31 -0.79 -9.23
C CYS A 79 -0.71 -0.87 -7.83
N PHE A 80 0.54 -1.34 -7.72
CA PHE A 80 1.28 -1.30 -6.46
C PHE A 80 2.77 -1.07 -6.67
N GLY A 81 3.40 -0.52 -5.65
CA GLY A 81 4.84 -0.29 -5.54
C GLY A 81 5.17 0.38 -4.22
N GLY A 82 6.42 0.69 -3.98
CA GLY A 82 6.89 1.41 -2.79
C GLY A 82 8.10 2.27 -3.09
N ASP A 83 8.68 2.87 -2.05
CA ASP A 83 9.96 3.54 -2.10
C ASP A 83 9.92 4.87 -2.89
N THR A 84 9.44 5.95 -2.24
CA THR A 84 9.37 7.31 -2.79
C THR A 84 10.23 8.27 -2.00
N ARG A 85 11.49 8.45 -2.42
CA ARG A 85 12.44 9.36 -1.77
C ARG A 85 12.40 10.75 -2.41
N GLU A 86 12.20 11.80 -1.63
CA GLU A 86 12.02 13.19 -2.08
C GLU A 86 13.15 13.73 -2.99
N SER A 87 14.38 13.23 -2.83
CA SER A 87 15.52 13.62 -3.67
C SER A 87 15.44 13.12 -5.12
N TYR A 88 14.47 12.27 -5.44
CA TYR A 88 14.21 11.74 -6.78
C TYR A 88 13.02 12.41 -7.49
N LYS A 89 12.49 13.49 -6.94
CA LYS A 89 11.46 14.29 -7.62
C LYS A 89 11.96 14.87 -8.95
N PRO A 90 11.10 15.04 -9.97
CA PRO A 90 9.66 14.73 -9.98
C PRO A 90 9.39 13.23 -10.05
N PHE A 91 8.34 12.76 -9.36
CA PHE A 91 7.97 11.34 -9.34
C PHE A 91 7.19 10.95 -10.59
N THR A 92 7.87 10.87 -11.73
CA THR A 92 7.27 10.59 -13.05
C THR A 92 6.47 9.29 -13.08
N VAL A 93 6.88 8.29 -12.29
CA VAL A 93 6.18 7.02 -12.14
C VAL A 93 4.74 7.18 -11.65
N MET A 94 4.43 8.21 -10.85
CA MET A 94 3.08 8.50 -10.39
C MET A 94 2.15 8.91 -11.55
N SER A 95 2.70 9.62 -12.54
CA SER A 95 1.98 9.92 -13.78
C SER A 95 1.71 8.66 -14.61
N ALA A 96 2.66 7.72 -14.65
CA ALA A 96 2.48 6.44 -15.33
C ALA A 96 1.42 5.56 -14.63
N ILE A 97 1.41 5.51 -13.28
CA ILE A 97 0.34 4.84 -12.50
C ILE A 97 -1.03 5.44 -12.83
N ARG A 98 -1.14 6.77 -12.80
CA ARG A 98 -2.36 7.50 -13.14
C ARG A 98 -2.86 7.17 -14.56
N ALA A 99 -1.95 7.06 -15.53
CA ALA A 99 -2.27 6.72 -16.92
C ALA A 99 -2.88 5.31 -17.05
N GLN A 100 -2.58 4.37 -16.14
CA GLN A 100 -3.17 3.03 -16.12
C GLN A 100 -4.64 3.00 -15.66
N ARG A 101 -5.15 4.07 -15.03
CA ARG A 101 -6.51 4.17 -14.49
C ARG A 101 -6.93 2.96 -13.65
N PRO A 102 -6.14 2.56 -12.65
CA PRO A 102 -6.49 1.44 -11.78
C PRO A 102 -7.69 1.81 -10.89
N ASP A 103 -8.38 0.79 -10.38
CA ASP A 103 -9.46 0.98 -9.40
C ASP A 103 -8.91 1.50 -8.07
N PHE A 104 -7.68 1.10 -7.72
CA PHE A 104 -6.95 1.63 -6.57
C PHE A 104 -5.43 1.51 -6.77
N PHE A 105 -4.69 2.25 -5.97
CA PHE A 105 -3.24 2.14 -5.83
C PHE A 105 -2.89 1.61 -4.43
N LEU A 106 -1.83 0.78 -4.32
CA LEU A 106 -1.30 0.28 -3.06
C LEU A 106 0.17 0.70 -2.92
N HIS A 107 0.45 1.59 -1.96
CA HIS A 107 1.81 1.98 -1.61
C HIS A 107 2.35 1.11 -0.48
N LEU A 108 3.46 0.41 -0.72
CA LEU A 108 3.98 -0.64 0.15
C LEU A 108 5.13 -0.20 1.07
N GLY A 109 5.08 1.04 1.53
CA GLY A 109 6.06 1.57 2.49
C GLY A 109 7.14 2.42 1.85
N ASP A 110 7.99 2.99 2.69
CA ASP A 110 8.97 4.00 2.31
C ASP A 110 8.33 5.16 1.56
N THR A 111 7.20 5.62 2.13
CA THR A 111 6.45 6.76 1.58
C THR A 111 7.18 8.07 1.79
N ILE A 112 8.09 8.10 2.76
CA ILE A 112 9.10 9.13 3.01
C ILE A 112 10.39 8.46 3.47
N TYR A 113 11.48 9.21 3.43
CA TYR A 113 12.79 8.81 3.99
C TYR A 113 13.14 9.77 5.13
N ALA A 114 12.63 9.48 6.34
CA ALA A 114 12.81 10.33 7.51
C ALA A 114 14.27 10.43 7.96
N ASP A 115 15.08 9.43 7.65
CA ASP A 115 16.49 9.29 8.01
C ASP A 115 17.48 9.70 6.90
N ARG A 116 17.01 10.22 5.78
CA ARG A 116 17.85 10.65 4.65
C ARG A 116 17.69 12.15 4.38
N GLY A 117 18.75 12.79 3.89
CA GLY A 117 18.72 14.24 3.63
C GLY A 117 18.52 15.09 4.90
N GLY A 118 19.08 14.65 6.03
CA GLY A 118 18.84 15.12 7.38
C GLY A 118 17.83 14.24 8.11
N THR A 119 18.27 13.62 9.22
CA THR A 119 17.44 12.71 10.03
C THR A 119 16.42 13.49 10.84
N ALA A 120 15.15 13.08 10.79
CA ALA A 120 14.09 13.62 11.60
C ALA A 120 14.14 13.05 13.03
N HIS A 121 14.12 13.91 14.04
CA HIS A 121 14.15 13.54 15.47
C HIS A 121 12.88 13.98 16.22
N HIS A 122 12.17 14.96 15.68
CA HIS A 122 10.97 15.55 16.26
C HIS A 122 9.80 15.54 15.28
N LEU A 123 8.59 15.46 15.80
CA LEU A 123 7.37 15.33 14.99
C LEU A 123 7.25 16.39 13.86
N PRO A 124 7.56 17.69 14.05
CA PRO A 124 7.53 18.67 12.96
C PRO A 124 8.51 18.37 11.81
N GLU A 125 9.63 17.70 12.10
CA GLU A 125 10.60 17.30 11.08
C GLU A 125 10.10 16.11 10.25
N PHE A 126 9.42 15.14 10.87
CA PHE A 126 8.70 14.08 10.16
C PHE A 126 7.60 14.66 9.27
N TRP A 127 6.80 15.58 9.76
CA TRP A 127 5.79 16.28 8.96
C TRP A 127 6.42 17.02 7.77
N ALA A 128 7.58 17.65 7.98
CA ALA A 128 8.30 18.33 6.89
C ALA A 128 8.70 17.35 5.78
N LYS A 129 9.10 16.10 6.12
CA LYS A 129 9.37 15.04 5.13
C LYS A 129 8.12 14.68 4.33
N TYR A 130 6.96 14.52 4.99
CA TYR A 130 5.69 14.28 4.31
C TYR A 130 5.30 15.44 3.40
N ARG A 131 5.40 16.69 3.86
CA ARG A 131 5.13 17.86 3.02
C ARG A 131 6.03 17.91 1.80
N ALA A 132 7.34 17.67 1.99
CA ALA A 132 8.30 17.63 0.90
C ALA A 132 7.99 16.52 -0.13
N ASN A 133 7.50 15.36 0.31
CA ASN A 133 7.08 14.29 -0.59
C ASN A 133 5.78 14.65 -1.33
N ARG A 134 4.77 15.20 -0.61
CA ARG A 134 3.47 15.60 -1.15
C ARG A 134 3.49 16.86 -2.03
N ASP A 135 4.58 17.61 -2.03
CA ASP A 135 4.80 18.78 -2.87
C ASP A 135 5.00 18.42 -4.36
N ASP A 136 5.18 17.15 -4.69
CA ASP A 136 5.27 16.66 -6.05
C ASP A 136 3.91 16.64 -6.75
N LEU A 137 3.78 17.34 -7.88
CA LEU A 137 2.51 17.48 -8.60
C LEU A 137 2.01 16.15 -9.18
N ALA A 138 2.90 15.26 -9.63
CA ALA A 138 2.50 13.96 -10.16
C ALA A 138 1.87 13.09 -9.06
N THR A 139 2.43 13.15 -7.85
CA THR A 139 1.89 12.51 -6.65
C THR A 139 0.52 13.07 -6.27
N GLN A 140 0.37 14.41 -6.24
CA GLN A 140 -0.90 15.05 -5.94
C GLN A 140 -1.99 14.58 -6.90
N PHE A 141 -1.78 14.69 -8.22
CA PHE A 141 -2.76 14.25 -9.20
C PHE A 141 -3.05 12.75 -9.14
N CYS A 142 -2.05 11.92 -8.84
CA CYS A 142 -2.26 10.48 -8.68
C CYS A 142 -3.19 10.18 -7.50
N PHE A 143 -2.94 10.78 -6.34
CA PHE A 143 -3.74 10.54 -5.13
C PHE A 143 -5.11 11.23 -5.16
N ASP A 144 -5.27 12.30 -5.92
CA ASP A 144 -6.56 12.96 -6.12
C ASP A 144 -7.49 12.18 -7.05
N GLU A 145 -6.95 11.34 -7.94
CA GLU A 145 -7.75 10.58 -8.91
C GLU A 145 -7.88 9.09 -8.59
N ILE A 146 -7.02 8.56 -7.72
CA ILE A 146 -6.96 7.12 -7.43
C ILE A 146 -6.98 6.89 -5.92
N GLY A 147 -8.00 6.17 -5.43
CA GLY A 147 -8.06 5.75 -4.04
C GLY A 147 -6.80 4.95 -3.66
N THR A 148 -6.11 5.37 -2.60
CA THR A 148 -4.81 4.80 -2.25
C THR A 148 -4.86 4.08 -0.91
N TYR A 149 -4.47 2.81 -0.92
CA TYR A 149 -4.11 2.05 0.28
C TYR A 149 -2.62 2.14 0.54
N VAL A 150 -2.22 2.03 1.79
CA VAL A 150 -0.83 2.19 2.20
C VAL A 150 -0.47 1.27 3.36
N THR A 151 0.77 0.84 3.42
CA THR A 151 1.43 0.42 4.65
C THR A 151 2.74 1.20 4.77
N TRP A 152 3.40 1.10 5.90
CA TRP A 152 4.72 1.70 6.10
C TRP A 152 5.82 0.64 6.04
N ASP A 153 7.07 1.10 5.94
CA ASP A 153 8.25 0.27 6.14
C ASP A 153 9.22 0.94 7.13
N ASP A 154 10.50 0.85 6.96
CA ASP A 154 11.46 1.36 7.95
C ASP A 154 11.77 2.84 7.80
N HIS A 155 11.88 3.36 6.60
CA HIS A 155 12.26 4.75 6.38
C HIS A 155 11.22 5.79 6.82
N GLU A 156 9.99 5.38 7.16
CA GLU A 156 9.06 6.23 7.90
C GLU A 156 9.55 6.54 9.31
N VAL A 157 10.55 5.80 9.80
CA VAL A 157 11.24 6.02 11.08
C VAL A 157 12.74 6.15 10.88
N THR A 158 13.43 5.05 10.59
CA THR A 158 14.84 4.95 10.23
C THR A 158 15.18 3.54 9.74
N ASP A 159 16.19 3.44 8.88
CA ASP A 159 16.72 2.22 8.26
C ASP A 159 16.75 1.03 9.25
N ASP A 160 16.11 -0.09 8.87
CA ASP A 160 16.05 -1.36 9.62
C ASP A 160 15.59 -1.24 11.10
N TYR A 161 14.77 -0.23 11.47
CA TYR A 161 14.39 -0.01 12.86
C TYR A 161 13.60 -1.19 13.48
N LEU A 162 13.72 -1.32 14.79
CA LEU A 162 12.91 -2.22 15.62
C LEU A 162 11.95 -1.39 16.50
N PRO A 163 10.87 -1.99 17.01
CA PRO A 163 9.84 -1.28 17.78
C PRO A 163 10.36 -0.51 18.98
N GLU A 164 11.51 -0.93 19.54
CA GLU A 164 12.17 -0.27 20.69
C GLU A 164 12.85 1.05 20.31
N ASN A 165 12.96 1.37 19.00
CA ASN A 165 13.53 2.63 18.57
C ASN A 165 12.70 3.81 19.12
N PRO A 166 13.32 4.79 19.82
CA PRO A 166 12.61 5.90 20.44
C PRO A 166 11.88 6.82 19.43
N LEU A 167 12.25 6.77 18.16
CA LEU A 167 11.59 7.53 17.09
C LEU A 167 10.34 6.81 16.54
N ALA A 168 10.16 5.51 16.80
CA ALA A 168 9.06 4.72 16.26
C ALA A 168 7.66 5.31 16.60
N PRO A 169 7.36 5.74 17.82
CA PRO A 169 6.09 6.38 18.14
C PRO A 169 5.88 7.72 17.39
N ILE A 170 6.97 8.47 17.17
CA ILE A 170 6.92 9.78 16.48
C ILE A 170 6.66 9.58 14.98
N GLY A 171 7.43 8.67 14.34
CA GLY A 171 7.24 8.32 12.93
C GLY A 171 5.85 7.75 12.65
N ARG A 172 5.35 6.87 13.55
CA ARG A 172 3.99 6.32 13.46
C ARG A 172 2.92 7.40 13.58
N LYS A 173 3.07 8.34 14.53
CA LYS A 173 2.13 9.46 14.61
C LYS A 173 2.12 10.26 13.30
N ALA A 174 3.28 10.65 12.78
CA ALA A 174 3.38 11.39 11.53
C ALA A 174 2.78 10.61 10.36
N PHE A 175 3.01 9.29 10.26
CA PHE A 175 2.39 8.42 9.26
C PHE A 175 0.86 8.46 9.35
N LEU A 176 0.30 8.31 10.55
CA LEU A 176 -1.14 8.33 10.78
C LEU A 176 -1.77 9.73 10.61
N ASP A 177 -1.00 10.81 10.73
CA ASP A 177 -1.46 12.16 10.44
C ASP A 177 -1.58 12.42 8.92
N TYR A 178 -0.72 11.79 8.11
CA TYR A 178 -0.67 12.02 6.67
C TYR A 178 -1.39 10.98 5.81
N TRP A 179 -1.76 9.83 6.40
CA TRP A 179 -2.46 8.78 5.69
C TRP A 179 -3.86 8.53 6.28
N PRO A 180 -4.91 8.53 5.44
CA PRO A 180 -6.29 8.42 5.91
C PRO A 180 -6.63 6.97 6.30
N ILE A 181 -5.98 6.46 7.33
CA ILE A 181 -6.26 5.16 7.92
C ILE A 181 -7.33 5.32 8.99
N ARG A 182 -8.46 4.61 8.84
CA ARG A 182 -9.52 4.61 9.84
C ARG A 182 -9.00 4.01 11.14
N ARG A 183 -9.00 4.80 12.21
CA ARG A 183 -8.53 4.39 13.53
C ARG A 183 -9.66 3.70 14.30
N SER A 184 -9.36 2.57 14.96
CA SER A 184 -10.21 1.97 15.97
C SER A 184 -10.07 2.74 17.30
N LEU A 185 -11.13 2.80 18.10
CA LEU A 185 -11.02 3.33 19.48
C LEU A 185 -10.21 2.42 20.40
N GLU A 186 -10.25 1.11 20.14
CA GLU A 186 -9.55 0.09 20.95
C GLU A 186 -8.07 -0.01 20.57
N GLU A 187 -7.77 0.14 19.26
CA GLU A 187 -6.41 0.05 18.71
C GLU A 187 -6.13 1.23 17.77
N PRO A 188 -5.97 2.47 18.29
CA PRO A 188 -5.86 3.68 17.48
C PRO A 188 -4.59 3.73 16.62
N GLU A 189 -3.59 2.91 16.94
CA GLU A 189 -2.31 2.83 16.24
C GLU A 189 -2.21 1.66 15.26
N ARG A 190 -3.27 0.87 15.12
CA ARG A 190 -3.30 -0.29 14.24
C ARG A 190 -3.28 0.12 12.78
N ILE A 191 -2.29 -0.38 12.04
CA ILE A 191 -2.12 -0.12 10.61
C ILE A 191 -2.62 -1.30 9.77
N TYR A 192 -2.46 -2.55 10.22
CA TYR A 192 -2.89 -3.73 9.45
C TYR A 192 -4.42 -3.81 9.31
N ARG A 193 -4.89 -4.12 8.12
CA ARG A 193 -6.30 -4.13 7.73
C ARG A 193 -6.55 -4.90 6.44
N SER A 194 -7.82 -5.19 6.10
CA SER A 194 -8.17 -5.83 4.84
C SER A 194 -9.29 -5.11 4.11
N PHE A 195 -9.33 -5.31 2.78
CA PHE A 195 -10.34 -4.72 1.89
C PHE A 195 -10.79 -5.75 0.86
N ARG A 196 -12.11 -5.89 0.75
CA ARG A 196 -12.74 -6.76 -0.22
C ARG A 196 -13.09 -5.98 -1.48
N TRP A 197 -12.71 -6.51 -2.66
CA TRP A 197 -13.03 -5.97 -3.97
C TRP A 197 -13.79 -7.02 -4.80
N GLY A 198 -15.09 -7.10 -4.58
CA GLY A 198 -15.94 -8.07 -5.24
C GLY A 198 -15.52 -9.52 -5.01
N LYS A 199 -15.84 -10.40 -5.95
CA LYS A 199 -15.39 -11.79 -5.97
C LYS A 199 -13.92 -11.91 -6.43
N ALA A 200 -13.39 -10.90 -7.10
CA ALA A 200 -12.07 -10.91 -7.70
C ALA A 200 -10.97 -11.09 -6.66
N LEU A 201 -10.94 -10.25 -5.64
CA LEU A 201 -9.84 -10.25 -4.67
C LEU A 201 -10.22 -9.75 -3.28
N GLU A 202 -9.43 -10.15 -2.31
CA GLU A 202 -9.33 -9.53 -1.00
C GLU A 202 -7.87 -9.18 -0.72
N LEU A 203 -7.64 -7.93 -0.32
CA LEU A 203 -6.34 -7.38 0.00
C LEU A 203 -6.16 -7.38 1.53
N PHE A 204 -5.12 -8.07 2.01
CA PHE A 204 -4.68 -8.08 3.40
C PHE A 204 -3.40 -7.26 3.51
N ILE A 205 -3.46 -6.11 4.16
CA ILE A 205 -2.32 -5.22 4.35
C ILE A 205 -1.73 -5.49 5.73
N LEU A 206 -0.49 -5.94 5.77
CA LEU A 206 0.24 -6.23 7.00
C LEU A 206 1.00 -4.99 7.48
N ASP A 207 1.23 -4.97 8.78
CA ASP A 207 2.21 -4.14 9.43
C ASP A 207 3.40 -5.01 9.82
N ALA A 208 4.46 -4.91 9.06
CA ALA A 208 5.66 -5.70 9.25
C ALA A 208 6.70 -5.02 10.18
N ARG A 209 6.33 -3.94 10.89
CA ARG A 209 7.26 -3.14 11.70
C ARG A 209 6.89 -3.05 13.18
N GLN A 210 5.67 -2.67 13.53
CA GLN A 210 5.28 -2.34 14.92
C GLN A 210 5.40 -3.49 15.92
N TYR A 211 5.19 -4.72 15.45
CA TYR A 211 4.99 -5.89 16.33
C TYR A 211 6.17 -6.85 16.32
N ARG A 212 7.29 -6.42 15.73
CA ARG A 212 8.51 -7.24 15.67
C ARG A 212 9.06 -7.52 17.06
N ASP A 213 9.39 -8.78 17.29
CA ASP A 213 10.16 -9.22 18.46
C ASP A 213 11.15 -10.30 18.02
N ARG A 214 12.43 -9.94 17.97
CA ARG A 214 13.49 -10.87 17.56
C ARG A 214 13.72 -11.98 18.56
N GLN A 215 13.45 -11.74 19.85
CA GLN A 215 13.63 -12.75 20.89
C GLN A 215 12.54 -13.82 20.80
N GLN A 216 11.30 -13.40 20.56
CA GLN A 216 10.18 -14.31 20.34
C GLN A 216 10.12 -14.85 18.90
N GLY A 217 10.89 -14.29 17.97
CA GLY A 217 10.93 -14.69 16.56
C GLY A 217 9.64 -14.36 15.80
N THR A 218 8.97 -13.27 16.17
CA THR A 218 7.74 -12.81 15.53
C THR A 218 7.95 -11.48 14.80
N MET A 219 7.39 -11.34 13.61
CA MET A 219 7.30 -10.11 12.84
C MET A 219 5.93 -9.43 13.02
N LEU A 220 4.87 -10.23 13.07
CA LEU A 220 3.49 -9.75 13.08
C LEU A 220 2.91 -9.61 14.50
N GLY A 221 3.53 -10.27 15.48
CA GLY A 221 2.92 -10.46 16.79
C GLY A 221 1.71 -11.42 16.74
N LYS A 222 1.20 -11.78 17.92
CA LYS A 222 0.13 -12.77 18.03
C LYS A 222 -1.19 -12.28 17.40
N ALA A 223 -1.64 -11.09 17.76
CA ALA A 223 -2.95 -10.56 17.37
C ALA A 223 -3.08 -10.41 15.85
N GLN A 224 -2.07 -9.79 15.18
CA GLN A 224 -2.10 -9.62 13.75
C GLN A 224 -2.02 -10.95 12.99
N LYS A 225 -1.20 -11.90 13.48
CA LYS A 225 -1.10 -13.23 12.89
C LYS A 225 -2.43 -14.00 12.98
N GLU A 226 -3.10 -13.97 14.12
CA GLU A 226 -4.42 -14.60 14.31
C GLU A 226 -5.47 -13.95 13.40
N TRP A 227 -5.50 -12.62 13.32
CA TRP A 227 -6.34 -11.87 12.41
C TRP A 227 -6.11 -12.26 10.93
N LEU A 228 -4.84 -12.39 10.52
CA LEU A 228 -4.50 -12.82 9.16
C LEU A 228 -5.03 -14.22 8.86
N PHE A 229 -4.78 -15.17 9.78
CA PHE A 229 -5.22 -16.56 9.63
C PHE A 229 -6.73 -16.68 9.53
N GLU A 230 -7.45 -15.98 10.38
CA GLU A 230 -8.91 -15.93 10.35
C GLU A 230 -9.41 -15.31 9.04
N GLY A 231 -8.84 -14.16 8.65
CA GLY A 231 -9.24 -13.44 7.45
C GLY A 231 -9.06 -14.27 6.18
N ILE A 232 -7.86 -14.82 5.94
CA ILE A 232 -7.61 -15.63 4.73
C ILE A 232 -8.40 -16.94 4.70
N SER A 233 -8.76 -17.49 5.86
CA SER A 233 -9.59 -18.71 5.94
C SER A 233 -11.07 -18.44 5.65
N ARG A 234 -11.58 -17.27 6.03
CA ARG A 234 -12.96 -16.87 5.77
C ARG A 234 -13.17 -16.29 4.36
N SER A 235 -12.09 -15.82 3.75
CA SER A 235 -12.16 -15.18 2.45
C SER A 235 -12.54 -16.17 1.36
N ASP A 236 -13.66 -15.91 0.70
CA ASP A 236 -14.09 -16.63 -0.49
C ASP A 236 -13.74 -15.88 -1.80
N ALA A 237 -12.89 -14.83 -1.73
CA ALA A 237 -12.33 -14.17 -2.89
C ALA A 237 -11.49 -15.15 -3.72
N ILE A 238 -11.47 -14.98 -5.04
CA ILE A 238 -10.67 -15.80 -5.93
C ILE A 238 -9.18 -15.62 -5.57
N PHE A 239 -8.71 -14.38 -5.42
CA PHE A 239 -7.35 -14.09 -4.99
C PHE A 239 -7.31 -13.42 -3.61
N LYS A 240 -6.33 -13.80 -2.77
CA LYS A 240 -5.96 -13.19 -1.50
C LYS A 240 -4.58 -12.59 -1.68
N PHE A 241 -4.52 -11.27 -1.87
CA PHE A 241 -3.25 -10.56 -1.94
C PHE A 241 -2.82 -10.17 -0.53
N ILE A 242 -1.67 -10.69 -0.10
CA ILE A 242 -1.09 -10.36 1.21
C ILE A 242 0.03 -9.35 0.97
N ALA A 243 -0.24 -8.10 1.30
CA ALA A 243 0.70 -7.00 1.18
C ALA A 243 1.58 -6.93 2.43
N THR A 244 2.86 -7.17 2.23
CA THR A 244 3.91 -7.03 3.26
C THR A 244 4.97 -6.09 2.71
N SER A 245 5.48 -5.13 3.50
CA SER A 245 6.49 -4.21 2.99
C SER A 245 7.77 -4.94 2.60
N VAL A 246 8.16 -5.96 3.35
CA VAL A 246 9.43 -6.69 3.22
C VAL A 246 9.30 -8.07 2.57
N PRO A 247 10.37 -8.58 1.91
CA PRO A 247 10.38 -9.88 1.23
C PRO A 247 10.09 -11.09 2.12
N MET A 248 9.29 -12.02 1.58
CA MET A 248 9.06 -13.34 2.18
C MET A 248 10.30 -14.25 2.12
N ALA A 249 11.23 -13.99 1.21
CA ALA A 249 12.47 -14.75 1.09
C ALA A 249 13.60 -13.93 0.44
N GLY A 250 14.82 -14.14 0.93
CA GLY A 250 16.03 -13.62 0.28
C GLY A 250 16.39 -12.19 0.62
N GLY A 251 16.24 -11.78 1.84
CA GLY A 251 16.49 -10.40 2.21
C GLY A 251 17.29 -10.13 3.48
N GLY A 252 17.69 -11.17 4.21
CA GLY A 252 18.48 -10.96 5.43
C GLY A 252 17.63 -10.80 6.70
N LYS A 253 18.29 -10.33 7.78
CA LYS A 253 17.72 -10.36 9.15
C LYS A 253 16.55 -9.40 9.36
N ASP A 254 16.48 -8.32 8.59
CA ASP A 254 15.40 -7.34 8.69
C ASP A 254 14.10 -7.78 8.03
N ARG A 255 14.14 -8.83 7.23
CA ARG A 255 13.03 -9.35 6.44
C ARG A 255 12.52 -10.67 7.00
N TRP A 256 11.60 -11.34 6.34
CA TRP A 256 11.04 -12.60 6.81
C TRP A 256 12.07 -13.73 7.00
N ASP A 257 13.25 -13.63 6.41
CA ASP A 257 14.37 -14.55 6.69
C ASP A 257 14.90 -14.41 8.14
N GLY A 258 14.74 -13.24 8.76
CA GLY A 258 15.04 -13.01 10.17
C GLY A 258 14.00 -13.60 11.14
N TYR A 259 12.83 -13.99 10.63
CA TYR A 259 11.71 -14.54 11.41
C TYR A 259 11.25 -15.91 10.85
N PRO A 260 12.18 -16.89 10.71
CA PRO A 260 11.93 -18.12 9.96
C PRO A 260 10.86 -19.01 10.58
N ARG A 261 10.68 -18.92 11.91
CA ARG A 261 9.63 -19.67 12.62
C ARG A 261 8.24 -19.18 12.20
N GLU A 262 7.99 -17.89 12.33
CA GLU A 262 6.69 -17.32 11.99
C GLU A 262 6.40 -17.40 10.49
N ARG A 263 7.41 -17.18 9.64
CA ARG A 263 7.27 -17.44 8.19
C ARG A 263 6.80 -18.86 7.92
N THR A 264 7.40 -19.85 8.58
CA THR A 264 7.02 -21.26 8.42
C THR A 264 5.59 -21.50 8.93
N GLU A 265 5.19 -20.86 10.02
CA GLU A 265 3.81 -20.93 10.54
C GLU A 265 2.80 -20.38 9.51
N VAL A 266 3.07 -19.20 8.94
CA VAL A 266 2.19 -18.56 7.93
C VAL A 266 2.06 -19.42 6.68
N LEU A 267 3.18 -19.85 6.10
CA LEU A 267 3.18 -20.70 4.89
C LEU A 267 2.57 -22.09 5.16
N GLY A 268 2.85 -22.64 6.33
CA GLY A 268 2.29 -23.91 6.80
C GLY A 268 0.78 -23.87 6.98
N TYR A 269 0.27 -22.77 7.54
CA TYR A 269 -1.16 -22.54 7.71
C TYR A 269 -1.91 -22.51 6.37
N ILE A 270 -1.40 -21.72 5.41
CA ILE A 270 -1.98 -21.62 4.05
C ILE A 270 -2.05 -23.00 3.41
N LYS A 271 -0.95 -23.78 3.50
CA LYS A 271 -0.88 -25.13 2.95
C LYS A 271 -1.84 -26.10 3.65
N GLN A 272 -1.84 -26.12 4.99
CA GLN A 272 -2.67 -27.03 5.80
C GLN A 272 -4.17 -26.79 5.58
N LYS A 273 -4.57 -25.53 5.51
CA LYS A 273 -5.96 -25.12 5.26
C LYS A 273 -6.35 -25.17 3.79
N LYS A 274 -5.41 -25.53 2.89
CA LYS A 274 -5.61 -25.58 1.42
C LYS A 274 -6.19 -24.27 0.88
N ILE A 275 -5.68 -23.14 1.38
CA ILE A 275 -6.12 -21.81 0.93
C ILE A 275 -5.52 -21.53 -0.43
N THR A 276 -6.36 -21.30 -1.43
CA THR A 276 -5.96 -21.06 -2.83
C THR A 276 -5.94 -19.57 -3.15
N GLY A 277 -5.26 -19.21 -4.24
CA GLY A 277 -5.21 -17.85 -4.75
C GLY A 277 -4.41 -16.86 -3.89
N VAL A 278 -3.48 -17.34 -3.08
CA VAL A 278 -2.64 -16.49 -2.23
C VAL A 278 -1.41 -16.02 -3.01
N ILE A 279 -1.21 -14.70 -3.05
CA ILE A 279 -0.04 -14.05 -3.65
C ILE A 279 0.46 -12.98 -2.67
N PHE A 280 1.77 -12.95 -2.39
CA PHE A 280 2.40 -11.92 -1.58
C PHE A 280 2.85 -10.75 -2.44
N LEU A 281 2.60 -9.51 -1.95
CA LEU A 281 3.02 -8.26 -2.60
C LEU A 281 3.98 -7.51 -1.69
N ARG A 282 5.04 -6.95 -2.26
CA ARG A 282 6.07 -6.23 -1.50
C ARG A 282 6.82 -5.16 -2.31
N ALA A 283 7.61 -4.34 -1.63
CA ALA A 283 8.56 -3.37 -2.18
C ALA A 283 9.97 -3.57 -1.55
N ASP A 284 10.59 -2.57 -0.96
CA ASP A 284 11.84 -2.59 -0.18
C ASP A 284 13.12 -3.00 -0.97
N LEU A 285 13.04 -3.90 -1.90
CA LEU A 285 14.21 -4.36 -2.65
C LEU A 285 14.58 -3.48 -3.85
N HIS A 286 13.84 -2.44 -4.12
CA HIS A 286 14.11 -1.49 -5.20
C HIS A 286 14.34 -2.16 -6.58
N CYS A 287 13.49 -3.12 -6.92
CA CYS A 287 13.52 -3.86 -8.18
C CYS A 287 12.14 -4.38 -8.56
N ALA A 288 11.96 -4.73 -9.83
CA ALA A 288 10.85 -5.55 -10.28
C ALA A 288 11.24 -7.03 -10.19
N ALA A 289 10.49 -7.86 -9.48
CA ALA A 289 10.82 -9.28 -9.37
C ALA A 289 9.61 -10.17 -9.08
N ILE A 290 9.70 -11.42 -9.51
CA ILE A 290 8.83 -12.51 -9.08
C ILE A 290 9.69 -13.59 -8.46
N THR A 291 9.43 -13.87 -7.18
CA THR A 291 10.20 -14.84 -6.41
C THR A 291 9.30 -16.03 -6.05
N ARG A 292 9.77 -17.23 -6.29
CA ARG A 292 9.15 -18.44 -5.74
C ARG A 292 9.56 -18.58 -4.28
N ILE A 293 8.60 -18.54 -3.36
CA ILE A 293 8.88 -18.66 -1.94
C ILE A 293 9.31 -20.10 -1.63
N PRO A 294 10.52 -20.34 -1.06
CA PRO A 294 10.99 -21.68 -0.76
C PRO A 294 10.06 -22.41 0.22
N LYS A 295 9.86 -23.71 0.00
CA LYS A 295 9.03 -24.60 0.85
C LYS A 295 7.56 -24.21 0.98
N SER A 296 7.05 -23.31 0.13
CA SER A 296 5.68 -22.77 0.18
C SER A 296 4.67 -23.52 -0.69
N SER A 297 5.06 -24.61 -1.33
CA SER A 297 4.20 -25.32 -2.29
C SER A 297 3.78 -24.49 -3.51
N GLY A 298 4.64 -23.58 -3.95
CA GLY A 298 4.45 -22.82 -5.18
C GLY A 298 3.94 -21.38 -4.98
N LEU A 299 3.79 -20.91 -3.74
CA LEU A 299 3.44 -19.49 -3.49
C LEU A 299 4.52 -18.56 -4.04
N ARG A 300 4.07 -17.42 -4.50
CA ARG A 300 4.90 -16.38 -5.10
C ARG A 300 4.84 -15.10 -4.30
N ASP A 301 5.94 -14.37 -4.40
CA ASP A 301 6.20 -13.07 -3.82
C ASP A 301 6.54 -12.13 -4.98
N ILE A 302 5.75 -11.08 -5.18
CA ILE A 302 5.90 -10.11 -6.26
C ILE A 302 6.43 -8.81 -5.68
N THR A 303 7.60 -8.38 -6.14
CA THR A 303 8.21 -7.10 -5.81
C THR A 303 7.96 -6.09 -6.91
N ALA A 304 7.52 -4.89 -6.56
CA ALA A 304 7.45 -3.76 -7.47
C ALA A 304 7.99 -2.49 -6.80
N GLY A 305 8.75 -1.73 -7.55
CA GLY A 305 9.48 -0.54 -7.12
C GLY A 305 10.95 -0.60 -7.56
N PRO A 306 11.75 0.41 -7.21
CA PRO A 306 11.30 1.57 -6.47
C PRO A 306 10.45 2.49 -7.36
N LEU A 307 9.50 3.17 -6.75
CA LEU A 307 8.73 4.20 -7.46
C LEU A 307 9.64 5.41 -7.75
N ALA A 308 10.47 5.81 -6.80
CA ALA A 308 11.46 6.87 -6.94
C ALA A 308 12.50 6.81 -5.82
N ALA A 309 13.39 5.82 -5.85
CA ALA A 309 14.47 5.62 -4.89
C ALA A 309 15.68 4.96 -5.59
N PRO A 310 16.85 4.81 -4.94
CA PRO A 310 18.00 4.17 -5.57
C PRO A 310 17.67 2.78 -6.10
N LEU A 311 18.06 2.47 -7.33
CA LEU A 311 17.87 1.13 -7.90
C LEU A 311 18.77 0.10 -7.20
N ASN A 312 18.24 -1.10 -6.97
CA ASN A 312 18.99 -2.21 -6.41
C ASN A 312 20.01 -2.73 -7.42
N ARG A 313 21.28 -2.49 -7.15
CA ARG A 313 22.39 -2.93 -8.01
C ARG A 313 22.89 -4.35 -7.65
N ILE A 314 22.16 -5.12 -6.86
CA ILE A 314 22.56 -6.50 -6.53
C ILE A 314 22.52 -7.32 -7.83
N THR A 315 23.64 -7.35 -8.48
CA THR A 315 23.92 -8.19 -9.64
C THR A 315 24.61 -9.46 -9.17
N ASN A 316 24.25 -10.59 -9.81
CA ASN A 316 25.04 -11.82 -9.87
C ASN A 316 25.12 -12.69 -8.60
N GLY A 317 24.52 -13.85 -8.65
CA GLY A 317 24.61 -14.96 -7.71
C GLY A 317 23.27 -15.43 -7.13
N THR A 318 22.20 -14.67 -7.30
CA THR A 318 20.88 -15.02 -6.79
C THR A 318 19.84 -15.29 -7.88
N ALA A 319 20.27 -15.37 -9.14
CA ALA A 319 19.39 -15.54 -10.31
C ALA A 319 18.47 -16.77 -10.23
N SER A 320 18.91 -17.85 -9.58
CA SER A 320 18.11 -19.10 -9.46
C SER A 320 16.89 -18.98 -8.55
N ARG A 321 16.79 -17.90 -7.75
CA ARG A 321 15.66 -17.68 -6.84
C ARG A 321 14.50 -16.93 -7.51
N TYR A 322 14.80 -16.13 -8.53
CA TYR A 322 13.82 -15.31 -9.23
C TYR A 322 13.27 -16.02 -10.48
N GLU A 323 11.95 -16.03 -10.64
CA GLU A 323 11.31 -16.36 -11.92
C GLU A 323 11.47 -15.19 -12.91
N PHE A 324 11.50 -13.97 -12.37
CA PHE A 324 11.77 -12.73 -13.09
C PHE A 324 12.50 -11.75 -12.16
N PHE A 325 13.45 -10.97 -12.70
CA PHE A 325 14.16 -9.89 -12.00
C PHE A 325 14.64 -8.82 -12.96
N LEU A 326 14.36 -7.56 -12.65
CA LEU A 326 14.90 -6.38 -13.33
C LEU A 326 15.07 -5.22 -12.33
N ALA A 327 16.21 -4.51 -12.38
CA ALA A 327 16.51 -3.37 -11.53
C ALA A 327 17.16 -2.24 -12.35
N GLU A 328 16.53 -1.84 -13.45
CA GLU A 328 17.05 -0.85 -14.39
C GLU A 328 16.24 0.46 -14.39
N ASN A 329 14.96 0.40 -14.03
CA ASN A 329 14.04 1.53 -14.12
C ASN A 329 13.22 1.69 -12.83
N PHE A 330 12.75 2.90 -12.56
CA PHE A 330 11.64 3.11 -11.64
C PHE A 330 10.42 2.41 -12.22
N ASN A 331 9.71 1.67 -11.39
CA ASN A 331 8.65 0.80 -11.87
C ASN A 331 7.55 0.59 -10.83
N PHE A 332 6.44 0.09 -11.30
CA PHE A 332 5.33 -0.41 -10.51
C PHE A 332 4.79 -1.68 -11.17
N ALA A 333 4.01 -2.45 -10.43
CA ALA A 333 3.24 -3.52 -11.03
C ALA A 333 1.75 -3.18 -11.06
N LYS A 334 1.09 -3.58 -12.15
CA LYS A 334 -0.36 -3.57 -12.30
C LYS A 334 -0.87 -5.00 -12.28
N ILE A 335 -1.88 -5.24 -11.46
CA ILE A 335 -2.55 -6.53 -11.40
C ILE A 335 -4.01 -6.38 -11.84
N THR A 336 -4.43 -7.25 -12.74
CA THR A 336 -5.82 -7.31 -13.23
C THR A 336 -6.40 -8.68 -12.98
N VAL A 337 -7.58 -8.74 -12.35
CA VAL A 337 -8.34 -9.96 -12.13
C VAL A 337 -9.73 -9.77 -12.74
N ASP A 338 -10.09 -10.64 -13.69
CA ASP A 338 -11.43 -10.70 -14.24
C ASP A 338 -12.09 -12.03 -13.85
N PRO A 339 -13.03 -12.03 -12.90
CA PRO A 339 -13.73 -13.24 -12.46
C PRO A 339 -14.58 -13.93 -13.53
N LYS A 340 -14.80 -13.28 -14.67
CA LYS A 340 -15.62 -13.83 -15.79
C LYS A 340 -14.78 -14.60 -16.80
N MET A 341 -13.46 -14.52 -16.73
CA MET A 341 -12.56 -15.28 -17.60
C MET A 341 -12.49 -16.75 -17.19
N GLU A 342 -12.26 -17.63 -18.16
CA GLU A 342 -12.06 -19.07 -17.94
C GLU A 342 -10.82 -19.56 -18.71
N PRO A 343 -9.80 -20.03 -18.04
CA PRO A 343 -9.61 -20.08 -16.58
C PRO A 343 -9.37 -18.69 -15.98
N VAL A 344 -9.86 -18.46 -14.75
CA VAL A 344 -9.57 -17.22 -14.03
C VAL A 344 -8.08 -17.15 -13.71
N HIS A 345 -7.48 -15.99 -13.93
CA HIS A 345 -6.10 -15.71 -13.59
C HIS A 345 -5.92 -14.25 -13.14
N ALA A 346 -4.85 -13.98 -12.43
CA ALA A 346 -4.34 -12.63 -12.20
C ALA A 346 -3.30 -12.33 -13.27
N LEU A 347 -3.55 -11.32 -14.10
CA LEU A 347 -2.56 -10.77 -15.03
C LEU A 347 -1.68 -9.78 -14.26
N ILE A 348 -0.37 -10.03 -14.22
CA ILE A 348 0.63 -9.17 -13.60
C ILE A 348 1.45 -8.50 -14.70
N GLU A 349 1.51 -7.19 -14.69
CA GLU A 349 2.20 -6.36 -15.66
C GLU A 349 3.18 -5.45 -14.92
N PHE A 350 4.47 -5.47 -15.27
CA PHE A 350 5.46 -4.53 -14.77
C PHE A 350 5.67 -3.41 -15.77
N ILE A 351 5.52 -2.18 -15.30
CA ILE A 351 5.46 -0.97 -16.12
C ILE A 351 6.45 0.04 -15.55
N ASP A 352 7.23 0.68 -16.42
CA ASP A 352 8.22 1.66 -16.02
C ASP A 352 7.66 3.09 -15.90
N GLN A 353 8.49 4.01 -15.49
CA GLN A 353 8.18 5.44 -15.34
C GLN A 353 7.78 6.12 -16.65
N ASP A 354 8.14 5.55 -17.80
CA ASP A 354 7.79 6.03 -19.13
C ASP A 354 6.49 5.39 -19.67
N ASN A 355 5.77 4.69 -18.78
CA ASN A 355 4.54 3.95 -19.09
C ASN A 355 4.73 2.81 -20.11
N ARG A 356 5.91 2.19 -20.14
CA ARG A 356 6.23 1.06 -21.01
C ARG A 356 6.09 -0.25 -20.22
N LEU A 357 5.31 -1.17 -20.79
CA LEU A 357 5.25 -2.54 -20.32
C LEU A 357 6.56 -3.25 -20.67
N PHE A 358 7.28 -3.79 -19.67
CA PHE A 358 8.53 -4.50 -19.91
C PHE A 358 8.49 -5.98 -19.52
N TYR A 359 7.49 -6.40 -18.74
CA TYR A 359 7.25 -7.81 -18.44
C TYR A 359 5.80 -8.05 -18.05
N SER A 360 5.25 -9.21 -18.44
CA SER A 360 3.93 -9.65 -18.00
C SER A 360 3.88 -11.16 -17.79
N THR A 361 3.01 -11.60 -16.89
CA THR A 361 2.75 -13.00 -16.62
C THR A 361 1.35 -13.21 -16.05
N GLU A 362 0.86 -14.44 -16.12
CA GLU A 362 -0.42 -14.83 -15.55
C GLU A 362 -0.23 -15.80 -14.39
N MET A 363 -1.01 -15.63 -13.33
CA MET A 363 -1.02 -16.52 -12.18
C MET A 363 -2.41 -17.07 -11.94
N LYS A 364 -2.54 -18.40 -11.87
CA LYS A 364 -3.81 -19.07 -11.55
C LYS A 364 -4.01 -19.12 -10.03
N PRO A 365 -5.26 -19.17 -9.55
CA PRO A 365 -5.55 -19.33 -8.12
C PRO A 365 -5.31 -20.80 -7.70
N SER A 366 -4.04 -21.18 -7.62
CA SER A 366 -3.60 -22.52 -7.23
C SER A 366 -3.50 -22.69 -5.72
#